data_186c555d6ac5d732fb29ee813add4c5c
#
_entry.id   186c555d6ac5d732fb29ee813add4c5c
#
_cell.length_a   1.000
_cell.length_b   1.000
_cell.length_c   1.000
_cell.angle_alpha   90.00
_cell.angle_beta   90.00
_cell.angle_gamma   90.00
#
_symmetry.space_group_name_H-M   'P 1'
#
loop_
_entity.id
_entity.type
_entity.pdbx_description
1 polymer ?
#
loop_
_entity_poly.entity_id
_entity_poly.type
_entity_poly.pdbx_seq_one_letter_code
_entity_poly.pdbx_strand_id
1 'polypeptide(L)'
;MFDRARDIDLHTASQAGARERAVSGTTTGLIGLGEHVTWSARHFGVPLRLTSTVTALDAPNSFVDEQTRGPFATFRHEHRFEPDDSGSGSGSGSGSVMIDRLEYSAPLGVLGRIAERLVLDRHLRRLLEERGAFLAGRDR
;
A
#
# COMPACT_ATOMS: atom_id res chain seq x y z
N MET A 1 -9.17 -8.83 -7.03
CA MET A 1 -8.57 -7.71 -6.27
C MET A 1 -7.36 -8.16 -5.44
N PHE A 2 -7.46 -9.19 -4.61
CA PHE A 2 -6.38 -9.66 -3.71
C PHE A 2 -5.00 -9.84 -4.41
N ASP A 3 -4.90 -10.64 -5.47
CA ASP A 3 -3.63 -10.83 -6.18
C ASP A 3 -3.11 -9.55 -6.85
N ARG A 4 -4.01 -8.70 -7.36
CA ARG A 4 -3.63 -7.40 -7.93
C ARG A 4 -3.01 -6.47 -6.87
N ALA A 5 -3.48 -6.53 -5.63
CA ALA A 5 -2.98 -5.68 -4.56
C ALA A 5 -1.58 -6.08 -4.07
N ARG A 6 -1.22 -7.37 -4.17
CA ARG A 6 0.12 -7.88 -3.83
C ARG A 6 1.05 -8.06 -5.03
N ASP A 7 0.64 -7.62 -6.21
CA ASP A 7 1.46 -7.60 -7.40
C ASP A 7 2.40 -6.37 -7.39
N ILE A 8 3.70 -6.62 -7.35
CA ILE A 8 4.74 -5.59 -7.26
C ILE A 8 4.78 -4.71 -8.52
N ASP A 9 4.53 -5.28 -9.68
CA ASP A 9 4.52 -4.51 -10.94
C ASP A 9 3.32 -3.56 -10.99
N LEU A 10 2.13 -4.02 -10.57
CA LEU A 10 0.94 -3.18 -10.46
C LEU A 10 1.09 -2.10 -9.37
N HIS A 11 1.74 -2.44 -8.24
CA HIS A 11 2.04 -1.45 -7.21
C HIS A 11 2.92 -0.33 -7.77
N THR A 12 4.03 -0.69 -8.42
CA THR A 12 4.94 0.28 -9.06
C THR A 12 4.21 1.16 -10.07
N ALA A 13 3.36 0.58 -10.91
CA ALA A 13 2.58 1.31 -11.90
C ALA A 13 1.60 2.30 -11.24
N SER A 14 0.94 1.89 -10.14
CA SER A 14 -0.02 2.74 -9.41
C SER A 14 0.62 3.94 -8.72
N GLN A 15 1.93 3.89 -8.43
CA GLN A 15 2.69 4.91 -7.72
C GLN A 15 3.68 5.67 -8.62
N ALA A 16 3.41 5.71 -9.91
CA ALA A 16 4.27 6.38 -10.90
C ALA A 16 4.53 7.86 -10.59
N GLY A 17 3.56 8.56 -9.99
CA GLY A 17 3.69 9.95 -9.55
C GLY A 17 4.77 10.17 -8.48
N ALA A 18 4.96 9.20 -7.59
CA ALA A 18 6.01 9.19 -6.57
C ALA A 18 7.36 8.64 -7.09
N ARG A 19 7.42 8.22 -8.36
CA ARG A 19 8.56 7.53 -8.96
C ARG A 19 9.01 6.33 -8.14
N GLU A 20 8.05 5.63 -7.56
CA GLU A 20 8.31 4.47 -6.72
C GLU A 20 8.80 3.29 -7.56
N ARG A 21 9.82 2.62 -7.05
CA ARG A 21 10.40 1.43 -7.68
C ARG A 21 10.79 0.40 -6.64
N ALA A 22 10.53 -0.87 -6.92
CA ALA A 22 11.07 -1.98 -6.15
C ALA A 22 12.55 -2.18 -6.55
N VAL A 23 13.47 -2.08 -5.58
CA VAL A 23 14.92 -2.10 -5.82
C VAL A 23 15.63 -3.27 -5.17
N SER A 24 14.97 -4.02 -4.29
CA SER A 24 15.54 -5.20 -3.63
C SER A 24 14.42 -6.11 -3.09
N GLY A 25 14.73 -7.38 -2.86
CA GLY A 25 13.78 -8.39 -2.44
C GLY A 25 12.94 -8.89 -3.61
N THR A 26 11.65 -9.10 -3.40
CA THR A 26 10.68 -9.43 -4.47
C THR A 26 10.39 -8.15 -5.26
N THR A 27 10.99 -8.05 -6.45
CA THR A 27 10.92 -6.82 -7.28
C THR A 27 9.93 -6.90 -8.42
N THR A 28 9.35 -8.07 -8.68
CA THR A 28 8.35 -8.32 -9.73
C THR A 28 7.39 -9.42 -9.31
N GLY A 29 6.19 -9.45 -9.88
CA GLY A 29 5.20 -10.49 -9.64
C GLY A 29 4.57 -10.43 -8.25
N LEU A 30 3.99 -11.55 -7.81
CA LEU A 30 3.25 -11.62 -6.57
C LEU A 30 4.18 -11.81 -5.37
N ILE A 31 4.11 -10.92 -4.40
CA ILE A 31 4.80 -11.08 -3.11
C ILE A 31 4.01 -12.00 -2.18
N GLY A 32 4.71 -12.88 -1.45
CA GLY A 32 4.14 -13.86 -0.54
C GLY A 32 4.53 -13.66 0.92
N LEU A 33 3.97 -14.52 1.79
CA LEU A 33 4.25 -14.51 3.23
C LEU A 33 5.76 -14.67 3.51
N GLY A 34 6.31 -13.82 4.36
CA GLY A 34 7.72 -13.81 4.74
C GLY A 34 8.65 -13.16 3.72
N GLU A 35 8.18 -12.85 2.53
CA GLU A 35 8.95 -12.12 1.54
C GLU A 35 8.98 -10.62 1.84
N HIS A 36 10.02 -9.96 1.37
CA HIS A 36 10.19 -8.52 1.54
C HIS A 36 10.41 -7.83 0.20
N VAL A 37 10.11 -6.54 0.18
CA VAL A 37 10.44 -5.62 -0.91
C VAL A 37 11.02 -4.35 -0.35
N THR A 38 12.04 -3.80 -1.01
CA THR A 38 12.57 -2.47 -0.73
C THR A 38 12.10 -1.52 -1.81
N TRP A 39 11.33 -0.54 -1.39
CA TRP A 39 10.85 0.55 -2.22
C TRP A 39 11.83 1.72 -2.19
N SER A 40 12.05 2.33 -3.34
CA SER A 40 12.73 3.61 -3.49
C SER A 40 11.77 4.60 -4.15
N ALA A 41 11.48 5.69 -3.48
CA ALA A 41 10.53 6.70 -3.94
C ALA A 41 11.01 8.12 -3.63
N ARG A 42 10.36 9.13 -4.21
CA ARG A 42 10.54 10.53 -3.85
C ARG A 42 9.25 11.08 -3.27
N HIS A 43 9.34 11.53 -2.01
CA HIS A 43 8.25 12.23 -1.35
C HIS A 43 8.74 13.63 -0.94
N PHE A 44 7.96 14.66 -1.30
CA PHE A 44 8.34 16.07 -1.06
C PHE A 44 9.73 16.42 -1.59
N GLY A 45 10.14 15.85 -2.74
CA GLY A 45 11.47 16.04 -3.31
C GLY A 45 12.61 15.29 -2.62
N VAL A 46 12.36 14.59 -1.51
CA VAL A 46 13.33 13.82 -0.75
C VAL A 46 13.33 12.36 -1.20
N PRO A 47 14.48 11.77 -1.56
CA PRO A 47 14.58 10.35 -1.84
C PRO A 47 14.46 9.56 -0.53
N LEU A 48 13.57 8.58 -0.50
CA LEU A 48 13.33 7.71 0.64
C LEU A 48 13.42 6.24 0.22
N ARG A 49 13.82 5.39 1.15
CA ARG A 49 13.77 3.93 1.01
C ARG A 49 12.99 3.33 2.17
N LEU A 50 12.12 2.40 1.85
CA LEU A 50 11.34 1.65 2.82
C LEU A 50 11.40 0.17 2.45
N THR A 51 11.80 -0.67 3.40
CA THR A 51 11.72 -2.13 3.27
C THR A 51 10.55 -2.62 4.08
N SER A 52 9.62 -3.30 3.44
CA SER A 52 8.50 -3.95 4.11
C SER A 52 8.53 -5.46 3.87
N THR A 53 8.01 -6.21 4.84
CA THR A 53 7.88 -7.66 4.82
C THR A 53 6.42 -8.03 4.98
N VAL A 54 5.94 -9.01 4.20
CA VAL A 54 4.60 -9.57 4.40
C VAL A 54 4.62 -10.44 5.65
N THR A 55 4.01 -9.95 6.72
CA THR A 55 4.03 -10.59 8.05
C THR A 55 2.81 -11.46 8.31
N ALA A 56 1.72 -11.27 7.57
CA ALA A 56 0.53 -12.11 7.61
C ALA A 56 -0.10 -12.21 6.21
N LEU A 57 -0.66 -13.37 5.89
CA LEU A 57 -1.34 -13.61 4.61
C LEU A 57 -2.44 -14.65 4.82
N ASP A 58 -3.67 -14.23 4.60
CA ASP A 58 -4.89 -15.06 4.64
C ASP A 58 -5.62 -14.90 3.29
N ALA A 59 -5.21 -15.70 2.31
CA ALA A 59 -5.75 -15.61 0.95
C ALA A 59 -7.16 -16.23 0.86
N PRO A 60 -8.10 -15.56 0.19
CA PRO A 60 -8.01 -14.30 -0.53
C PRO A 60 -8.50 -13.09 0.27
N ASN A 61 -8.54 -13.16 1.61
CA ASN A 61 -9.26 -12.23 2.49
C ASN A 61 -8.40 -11.06 2.94
N SER A 62 -7.10 -11.30 3.24
CA SER A 62 -6.24 -10.23 3.73
C SER A 62 -4.75 -10.55 3.62
N PHE A 63 -3.94 -9.51 3.66
CA PHE A 63 -2.51 -9.60 3.97
C PHE A 63 -2.05 -8.34 4.70
N VAL A 64 -0.92 -8.47 5.41
CA VAL A 64 -0.30 -7.38 6.17
C VAL A 64 1.15 -7.27 5.74
N ASP A 65 1.61 -6.06 5.49
CA ASP A 65 3.01 -5.73 5.34
C ASP A 65 3.46 -4.71 6.40
N GLU A 66 4.66 -4.92 6.92
CA GLU A 66 5.23 -4.11 7.98
C GLU A 66 6.63 -3.65 7.62
N GLN A 67 6.94 -2.40 7.93
CA GLN A 67 8.27 -1.88 7.74
C GLN A 67 9.28 -2.61 8.64
N THR A 68 10.35 -3.12 8.04
CA THR A 68 11.51 -3.64 8.73
C THR A 68 12.71 -2.68 8.71
N ARG A 69 12.73 -1.78 7.71
CA ARG A 69 13.71 -0.70 7.60
C ARG A 69 13.10 0.47 6.83
N GLY A 70 13.21 1.68 7.36
CA GLY A 70 12.64 2.85 6.68
C GLY A 70 12.55 4.08 7.57
N PRO A 71 11.85 5.12 7.07
CA PRO A 71 11.81 6.44 7.71
C PRO A 71 10.86 6.52 8.92
N PHE A 72 9.98 5.53 9.11
CA PHE A 72 9.03 5.53 10.22
C PHE A 72 9.60 4.85 11.46
N ALA A 73 9.12 5.21 12.65
CA ALA A 73 9.38 4.43 13.85
C ALA A 73 8.61 3.11 13.81
N THR A 74 7.34 3.17 13.36
CA THR A 74 6.51 1.99 13.06
C THR A 74 5.73 2.26 11.78
N PHE A 75 5.48 1.20 11.01
CA PHE A 75 4.62 1.26 9.84
C PHE A 75 4.03 -0.14 9.62
N ARG A 76 2.71 -0.23 9.65
CA ARG A 76 1.95 -1.46 9.43
C ARG A 76 0.79 -1.17 8.51
N HIS A 77 0.69 -1.90 7.43
CA HIS A 77 -0.37 -1.77 6.44
C HIS A 77 -1.14 -3.09 6.31
N GLU A 78 -2.41 -3.06 6.62
CA GLU A 78 -3.33 -4.17 6.46
C GLU A 78 -4.24 -3.93 5.26
N HIS A 79 -4.28 -4.91 4.37
CA HIS A 79 -5.16 -4.96 3.21
C HIS A 79 -6.22 -6.00 3.47
N ARG A 80 -7.50 -5.62 3.46
CA ARG A 80 -8.64 -6.51 3.60
C ARG A 80 -9.47 -6.47 2.33
N PHE A 81 -10.02 -7.62 1.94
CA PHE A 81 -10.82 -7.78 0.74
C PHE A 81 -12.14 -8.40 1.12
N GLU A 82 -13.23 -7.72 0.77
CA GLU A 82 -14.59 -8.14 1.05
C GLU A 82 -15.38 -8.23 -0.27
N PRO A 83 -16.37 -9.12 -0.38
CA PRO A 83 -17.28 -9.12 -1.52
C PRO A 83 -17.99 -7.78 -1.66
N ASP A 84 -18.16 -7.29 -2.87
CA ASP A 84 -18.97 -6.10 -3.13
C ASP A 84 -20.43 -6.52 -3.33
N ASP A 85 -21.21 -6.52 -2.26
CA ASP A 85 -22.63 -6.83 -2.27
C ASP A 85 -23.52 -5.65 -2.75
N SER A 86 -22.93 -4.51 -3.12
CA SER A 86 -23.66 -3.29 -3.52
C SER A 86 -24.22 -3.35 -4.95
N GLY A 87 -23.84 -4.36 -5.75
CA GLY A 87 -24.24 -4.51 -7.14
C GLY A 87 -25.55 -5.28 -7.35
N SER A 88 -26.68 -4.63 -7.26
CA SER A 88 -27.97 -5.14 -7.75
C SER A 88 -28.09 -5.07 -9.29
N GLY A 89 -27.07 -5.49 -10.01
CA GLY A 89 -27.03 -5.51 -11.46
C GLY A 89 -26.87 -6.94 -11.98
N SER A 90 -27.73 -7.36 -12.90
CA SER A 90 -27.81 -8.68 -13.54
C SER A 90 -26.59 -9.02 -14.42
N GLY A 91 -25.38 -8.86 -13.90
CA GLY A 91 -24.13 -9.26 -14.53
C GLY A 91 -23.34 -10.14 -13.57
N SER A 92 -22.97 -11.33 -13.99
CA SER A 92 -22.26 -12.37 -13.23
C SER A 92 -20.81 -12.00 -12.92
N GLY A 93 -20.57 -10.96 -12.13
CA GLY A 93 -19.25 -10.57 -11.63
C GLY A 93 -19.41 -10.03 -10.22
N SER A 94 -19.15 -10.87 -9.21
CA SER A 94 -19.01 -10.39 -7.84
C SER A 94 -17.77 -9.48 -7.78
N GLY A 95 -18.01 -8.18 -7.59
CA GLY A 95 -16.95 -7.22 -7.30
C GLY A 95 -16.28 -7.53 -5.96
N SER A 96 -15.15 -6.91 -5.70
CA SER A 96 -14.56 -6.92 -4.37
C SER A 96 -14.14 -5.52 -3.95
N VAL A 97 -14.35 -5.20 -2.68
CA VAL A 97 -13.90 -3.97 -2.05
C VAL A 97 -12.58 -4.24 -1.34
N MET A 98 -11.59 -3.37 -1.56
CA MET A 98 -10.35 -3.34 -0.80
C MET A 98 -10.45 -2.27 0.29
N ILE A 99 -10.15 -2.67 1.51
CA ILE A 99 -10.10 -1.81 2.70
C ILE A 99 -8.67 -1.76 3.17
N ASP A 100 -8.05 -0.59 3.08
CA ASP A 100 -6.70 -0.34 3.56
C ASP A 100 -6.73 0.26 4.97
N ARG A 101 -5.98 -0.35 5.90
CA ARG A 101 -5.74 0.17 7.24
C ARG A 101 -4.26 0.40 7.43
N LEU A 102 -3.87 1.68 7.49
CA LEU A 102 -2.49 2.10 7.68
C LEU A 102 -2.28 2.65 9.10
N GLU A 103 -1.36 2.03 9.83
CA GLU A 103 -0.90 2.48 11.14
C GLU A 103 0.58 2.82 11.05
N TYR A 104 0.94 4.04 11.44
CA TYR A 104 2.34 4.47 11.41
C TYR A 104 2.65 5.46 12.53
N SER A 105 3.94 5.58 12.87
CA SER A 105 4.45 6.62 13.76
C SER A 105 5.78 7.17 13.24
N ALA A 106 5.98 8.50 13.36
CA ALA A 106 7.25 9.09 12.98
C ALA A 106 8.30 8.98 14.09
N PRO A 107 9.58 9.02 13.73
CA PRO A 107 10.68 8.91 14.68
C PRO A 107 10.91 10.17 15.51
N LEU A 108 10.33 11.30 15.14
CA LEU A 108 10.56 12.61 15.76
C LEU A 108 9.43 12.97 16.75
N GLY A 109 9.76 13.23 18.01
CA GLY A 109 8.87 13.55 19.13
C GLY A 109 7.66 14.47 18.86
N VAL A 110 7.24 15.32 19.81
CA VAL A 110 5.98 16.08 19.76
C VAL A 110 5.86 17.00 18.53
N LEU A 111 6.94 17.65 18.10
CA LEU A 111 6.96 18.51 16.89
C LEU A 111 6.77 17.71 15.60
N GLY A 112 7.30 16.48 15.54
CA GLY A 112 7.07 15.55 14.44
C GLY A 112 5.60 15.14 14.32
N ARG A 113 4.89 14.94 15.43
CA ARG A 113 3.48 14.54 15.44
C ARG A 113 2.53 15.58 14.85
N ILE A 114 2.85 16.87 14.99
CA ILE A 114 2.02 17.95 14.42
C ILE A 114 2.22 18.01 12.90
N ALA A 115 3.44 17.92 12.42
CA ALA A 115 3.74 17.85 10.99
C ALA A 115 3.17 16.57 10.36
N GLU A 116 3.20 15.44 11.07
CA GLU A 116 2.60 14.17 10.64
C GLU A 116 1.09 14.31 10.40
N ARG A 117 0.35 14.80 11.39
CA ARG A 117 -1.12 14.87 11.28
C ARG A 117 -1.60 15.79 10.17
N LEU A 118 -0.88 16.85 9.86
CA LEU A 118 -1.35 17.86 8.90
C LEU A 118 -0.91 17.58 7.46
N VAL A 119 0.28 17.03 7.28
CA VAL A 119 0.88 16.85 5.94
C VAL A 119 0.97 15.39 5.56
N LEU A 120 1.48 14.54 6.44
CA LEU A 120 1.77 13.15 6.14
C LEU A 120 0.49 12.30 6.05
N ASP A 121 -0.48 12.48 6.95
CA ASP A 121 -1.77 11.80 6.89
C ASP A 121 -2.47 12.08 5.55
N ARG A 122 -2.50 13.34 5.15
CA ARG A 122 -3.11 13.75 3.89
C ARG A 122 -2.39 13.17 2.68
N HIS A 123 -1.07 13.15 2.73
CA HIS A 123 -0.24 12.61 1.65
C HIS A 123 -0.41 11.09 1.51
N LEU A 124 -0.33 10.34 2.61
CA LEU A 124 -0.49 8.89 2.61
C LEU A 124 -1.91 8.48 2.19
N ARG A 125 -2.93 9.18 2.67
CA ARG A 125 -4.32 8.96 2.24
C ARG A 125 -4.45 9.11 0.73
N ARG A 126 -3.90 10.16 0.15
CA ARG A 126 -3.92 10.38 -1.29
C ARG A 126 -3.25 9.23 -2.06
N LEU A 127 -2.09 8.76 -1.62
CA LEU A 127 -1.38 7.63 -2.24
C LEU A 127 -2.22 6.35 -2.20
N LEU A 128 -2.91 6.07 -1.08
CA LEU A 128 -3.81 4.92 -0.96
C LEU A 128 -5.03 5.04 -1.87
N GLU A 129 -5.63 6.23 -1.97
CA GLU A 129 -6.76 6.50 -2.86
C GLU A 129 -6.38 6.33 -4.33
N GLU A 130 -5.25 6.89 -4.76
CA GLU A 130 -4.70 6.73 -6.11
C GLU A 130 -4.44 5.25 -6.44
N ARG A 131 -3.83 4.52 -5.52
CA ARG A 131 -3.61 3.08 -5.67
C ARG A 131 -4.92 2.29 -5.75
N GLY A 132 -5.88 2.58 -4.86
CA GLY A 132 -7.18 1.93 -4.86
C GLY A 132 -7.94 2.14 -6.17
N ALA A 133 -7.96 3.36 -6.70
CA ALA A 133 -8.56 3.69 -7.99
C ALA A 133 -7.91 2.93 -9.15
N PHE A 134 -6.58 2.90 -9.19
CA PHE A 134 -5.81 2.15 -10.19
C PHE A 134 -6.14 0.65 -10.18
N LEU A 135 -6.11 0.02 -9.00
CA LEU A 135 -6.41 -1.40 -8.84
C LEU A 135 -7.86 -1.75 -9.20
N ALA A 136 -8.80 -0.83 -8.97
CA ALA A 136 -10.18 -0.96 -9.36
C ALA A 136 -10.44 -0.74 -10.87
N GLY A 137 -9.43 -0.31 -11.64
CA GLY A 137 -9.55 0.02 -13.05
C GLY A 137 -10.34 1.31 -13.31
N ARG A 138 -10.33 2.25 -12.35
CA ARG A 138 -11.06 3.54 -12.42
C ARG A 138 -10.19 4.70 -12.88
N ASP A 139 -8.91 4.46 -13.14
CA ASP A 139 -8.03 5.46 -13.74
C ASP A 139 -8.33 5.60 -15.22
N ARG A 140 -8.81 6.75 -15.58
CA ARG A 140 -8.97 7.21 -16.97
C ARG A 140 -7.95 8.30 -17.27
#